data_ea04d6e7a9f5e804458e91aef18d0d86
#
_entry.id   ea04d6e7a9f5e804458e91aef18d0d86
#
_cell.length_a   1.000
_cell.length_b   1.000
_cell.length_c   1.000
_cell.angle_alpha   90.00
_cell.angle_beta   90.00
_cell.angle_gamma   90.00
#
_symmetry.space_group_name_H-M   'P 1'
#
loop_
_entity.id
_entity.type
_entity.pdbx_description
1 polymer ?
#
loop_
_entity_poly.entity_id
_entity_poly.type
_entity_poly.pdbx_seq_one_letter_code
_entity_poly.pdbx_strand_id
1 'polypeptide(L)'
;TGFLNIEKTGNHLHLRNSGATSGKYWNFDVASNNILYIVNNSSNGVFITDGGTSWTGISDESVKENLKPLDNVLDKIKDYRCVEYNLKSVPNDKKIGFIAQDWENDFAPIISKDDDGLLGMKYTETIPVLLKAIQELKAEIELLKSK
;
A
#
# COMPACT_ATOMS: atom_id res chain seq x y z
N THR A 1 21.74 -0.95 -30.20
CA THR A 1 20.97 -0.79 -28.94
C THR A 1 21.44 -1.86 -27.98
N GLY A 2 22.32 -1.48 -27.04
CA GLY A 2 22.79 -2.40 -25.99
C GLY A 2 21.76 -2.51 -24.88
N PHE A 3 21.45 -3.73 -24.46
CA PHE A 3 20.71 -4.00 -23.24
C PHE A 3 21.72 -4.23 -22.09
N LEU A 4 21.41 -3.72 -20.89
CA LEU A 4 22.10 -4.17 -19.69
C LEU A 4 21.50 -5.52 -19.31
N ASN A 5 22.26 -6.61 -19.47
CA ASN A 5 21.87 -7.92 -19.00
C ASN A 5 22.63 -8.22 -17.70
N ILE A 6 21.88 -8.54 -16.63
CA ILE A 6 22.45 -8.92 -15.33
C ILE A 6 22.02 -10.35 -15.06
N GLU A 7 22.95 -11.30 -15.29
CA GLU A 7 22.77 -12.71 -14.99
C GLU A 7 23.56 -13.09 -13.76
N LYS A 8 22.89 -13.61 -12.73
CA LYS A 8 23.55 -14.06 -11.50
C LYS A 8 22.73 -15.14 -10.79
N THR A 9 23.41 -16.05 -10.10
CA THR A 9 22.79 -16.91 -9.08
C THR A 9 22.64 -16.11 -7.79
N GLY A 10 21.41 -15.91 -7.33
CA GLY A 10 21.07 -15.07 -6.18
C GLY A 10 20.52 -13.70 -6.58
N ASN A 11 20.48 -12.72 -5.68
CA ASN A 11 19.90 -11.40 -5.92
C ASN A 11 20.54 -10.70 -7.13
N HIS A 12 19.72 -10.26 -8.09
CA HIS A 12 20.19 -9.70 -9.36
C HIS A 12 20.67 -8.26 -9.23
N LEU A 13 19.96 -7.41 -8.48
CA LEU A 13 20.34 -6.02 -8.25
C LEU A 13 20.15 -5.66 -6.78
N HIS A 14 21.23 -5.19 -6.17
CA HIS A 14 21.28 -4.77 -4.77
C HIS A 14 21.54 -3.27 -4.71
N LEU A 15 20.56 -2.53 -4.19
CA LEU A 15 20.66 -1.08 -4.01
C LEU A 15 20.88 -0.75 -2.53
N ARG A 16 22.02 -0.13 -2.22
CA ARG A 16 22.37 0.29 -0.87
C ARG A 16 22.74 1.76 -0.85
N ASN A 17 22.16 2.51 0.07
CA ASN A 17 22.64 3.84 0.41
C ASN A 17 23.78 3.71 1.44
N SER A 18 24.99 4.10 1.08
CA SER A 18 26.17 4.03 1.96
C SER A 18 26.08 4.95 3.18
N GLY A 19 25.27 6.01 3.13
CA GLY A 19 24.99 6.91 4.24
C GLY A 19 23.82 6.46 5.15
N ALA A 20 23.06 5.44 4.76
CA ALA A 20 22.00 4.92 5.60
C ALA A 20 22.55 4.12 6.79
N THR A 21 21.94 4.27 7.95
CA THR A 21 22.25 3.50 9.16
C THR A 21 22.29 2.01 8.85
N SER A 22 23.36 1.36 9.28
CA SER A 22 23.80 0.00 8.99
C SER A 22 22.81 -0.98 8.37
N GLY A 23 23.16 -1.49 7.21
CA GLY A 23 22.61 -2.75 6.68
C GLY A 23 21.31 -2.66 5.91
N LYS A 24 20.71 -1.48 5.71
CA LYS A 24 19.46 -1.37 4.93
C LYS A 24 19.75 -1.31 3.43
N TYR A 25 19.06 -2.16 2.67
CA TYR A 25 19.14 -2.24 1.22
C TYR A 25 17.86 -2.77 0.60
N TRP A 26 17.72 -2.59 -0.69
CA TRP A 26 16.67 -3.17 -1.51
C TRP A 26 17.27 -4.09 -2.56
N ASN A 27 16.62 -5.23 -2.77
CA ASN A 27 16.94 -6.17 -3.83
C ASN A 27 15.85 -6.15 -4.90
N PHE A 28 16.29 -6.19 -6.14
CA PHE A 28 15.48 -6.57 -7.29
C PHE A 28 15.94 -7.97 -7.70
N ASP A 29 15.08 -8.94 -7.59
CA ASP A 29 15.42 -10.34 -7.81
C ASP A 29 14.37 -11.05 -8.65
N VAL A 30 14.81 -11.88 -9.58
CA VAL A 30 13.94 -12.78 -10.34
C VAL A 30 14.24 -14.20 -9.89
N ALA A 31 13.27 -14.83 -9.23
CA ALA A 31 13.39 -16.18 -8.75
C ALA A 31 13.29 -17.20 -9.92
N SER A 32 13.69 -18.44 -9.65
CA SER A 32 13.68 -19.53 -10.65
C SER A 32 12.31 -19.88 -11.24
N ASN A 33 11.23 -19.44 -10.58
CA ASN A 33 9.84 -19.56 -11.03
C ASN A 33 9.30 -18.29 -11.71
N ASN A 34 10.19 -17.41 -12.22
CA ASN A 34 9.88 -16.15 -12.90
C ASN A 34 9.10 -15.13 -12.05
N ILE A 35 9.17 -15.20 -10.72
CA ILE A 35 8.60 -14.18 -9.84
C ILE A 35 9.61 -13.04 -9.67
N LEU A 36 9.21 -11.82 -9.99
CA LEU A 36 9.99 -10.61 -9.72
C LEU A 36 9.69 -10.13 -8.30
N TYR A 37 10.72 -10.06 -7.47
CA TYR A 37 10.67 -9.50 -6.12
C TYR A 37 11.34 -8.12 -6.05
N ILE A 38 10.72 -7.20 -5.32
CA ILE A 38 11.35 -5.97 -4.83
C ILE A 38 11.23 -6.00 -3.31
N VAL A 39 12.29 -6.39 -2.64
CA VAL A 39 12.29 -6.65 -1.19
C VAL A 39 13.48 -6.02 -0.49
N ASN A 40 13.29 -5.61 0.76
CA ASN A 40 14.38 -5.16 1.61
C ASN A 40 15.10 -6.33 2.29
N ASN A 41 16.12 -6.03 3.10
CA ASN A 41 16.91 -7.02 3.84
C ASN A 41 16.13 -7.79 4.94
N SER A 42 14.88 -7.41 5.22
CA SER A 42 13.96 -8.13 6.12
C SER A 42 12.87 -8.88 5.37
N SER A 43 13.05 -9.08 4.06
CA SER A 43 12.09 -9.73 3.14
C SER A 43 10.72 -9.03 3.05
N ASN A 44 10.62 -7.79 3.51
CA ASN A 44 9.43 -6.97 3.31
C ASN A 44 9.47 -6.32 1.93
N GLY A 45 8.36 -6.33 1.22
CA GLY A 45 8.28 -5.75 -0.11
C GLY A 45 7.08 -6.25 -0.89
N VAL A 46 7.24 -6.25 -2.20
CA VAL A 46 6.20 -6.68 -3.14
C VAL A 46 6.80 -7.63 -4.17
N PHE A 47 5.93 -8.40 -4.82
CA PHE A 47 6.33 -9.25 -5.93
C PHE A 47 5.27 -9.27 -7.04
N ILE A 48 5.70 -9.63 -8.25
CA ILE A 48 4.82 -9.93 -9.39
C ILE A 48 5.08 -11.36 -9.81
N THR A 49 4.03 -12.17 -9.88
CA THR A 49 4.10 -13.53 -10.42
C THR A 49 4.27 -13.53 -11.93
N ASP A 50 4.77 -14.61 -12.50
CA ASP A 50 4.81 -14.78 -13.95
C ASP A 50 3.40 -14.60 -14.56
N GLY A 51 3.30 -13.77 -15.61
CA GLY A 51 2.01 -13.36 -16.20
C GLY A 51 1.17 -12.41 -15.33
N GLY A 52 1.65 -12.00 -14.14
CA GLY A 52 0.94 -11.06 -13.27
C GLY A 52 0.90 -9.64 -13.82
N THR A 53 -0.19 -8.92 -13.55
CA THR A 53 -0.40 -7.53 -13.97
C THR A 53 -0.48 -6.55 -12.80
N SER A 54 -0.28 -7.04 -11.56
CA SER A 54 -0.33 -6.22 -10.35
C SER A 54 0.70 -6.70 -9.32
N TRP A 55 1.08 -5.78 -8.42
CA TRP A 55 1.91 -6.10 -7.27
C TRP A 55 1.15 -6.90 -6.24
N THR A 56 1.79 -7.90 -5.67
CA THR A 56 1.27 -8.72 -4.57
C THR A 56 2.03 -8.40 -3.29
N GLY A 57 1.31 -8.05 -2.23
CA GLY A 57 1.86 -7.90 -0.88
C GLY A 57 1.69 -9.18 -0.06
N ILE A 58 2.60 -9.44 0.87
CA ILE A 58 2.48 -10.54 1.83
C ILE A 58 1.34 -10.23 2.79
N SER A 59 0.40 -11.18 2.99
CA SER A 59 -0.76 -11.01 3.86
C SER A 59 -1.14 -12.27 4.65
N ASP A 60 -0.22 -13.22 4.79
CA ASP A 60 -0.43 -14.42 5.59
C ASP A 60 -0.57 -14.07 7.08
N GLU A 61 -1.47 -14.73 7.80
CA GLU A 61 -1.70 -14.49 9.22
C GLU A 61 -0.46 -14.81 10.06
N SER A 62 0.31 -15.83 9.67
CA SER A 62 1.52 -16.27 10.40
C SER A 62 2.64 -15.24 10.49
N VAL A 63 2.62 -14.21 9.63
CA VAL A 63 3.60 -13.11 9.64
C VAL A 63 3.05 -11.84 10.28
N LYS A 64 1.85 -11.89 10.87
CA LYS A 64 1.18 -10.77 11.53
C LYS A 64 1.11 -10.99 13.03
N GLU A 65 1.17 -9.91 13.78
CA GLU A 65 1.01 -9.92 15.24
C GLU A 65 0.10 -8.77 15.70
N ASN A 66 -0.37 -8.82 16.94
CA ASN A 66 -1.20 -7.77 17.54
C ASN A 66 -2.48 -7.47 16.75
N LEU A 67 -3.11 -8.51 16.20
CA LEU A 67 -4.34 -8.38 15.40
C LEU A 67 -5.46 -7.77 16.23
N LYS A 68 -6.02 -6.67 15.76
CA LYS A 68 -7.17 -5.99 16.36
C LYS A 68 -8.21 -5.70 15.29
N PRO A 69 -9.50 -5.95 15.59
CA PRO A 69 -10.59 -5.54 14.69
C PRO A 69 -10.58 -4.02 14.48
N LEU A 70 -11.02 -3.60 13.29
CA LEU A 70 -11.37 -2.20 13.04
C LEU A 70 -12.78 -1.95 13.57
N ASP A 71 -12.97 -0.83 14.28
CA ASP A 71 -14.24 -0.46 14.90
C ASP A 71 -14.63 0.98 14.55
N ASN A 72 -15.96 1.23 14.47
CA ASN A 72 -16.56 2.54 14.20
C ASN A 72 -16.01 3.20 12.94
N VAL A 73 -15.79 2.40 11.89
CA VAL A 73 -15.18 2.87 10.67
C VAL A 73 -16.13 3.75 9.87
N LEU A 74 -17.40 3.35 9.78
CA LEU A 74 -18.42 4.07 9.01
C LEU A 74 -18.55 5.53 9.49
N ASP A 75 -18.64 5.74 10.81
CA ASP A 75 -18.72 7.07 11.41
C ASP A 75 -17.48 7.94 11.15
N LYS A 76 -16.30 7.33 11.11
CA LYS A 76 -15.05 8.05 10.87
C LYS A 76 -14.95 8.56 9.43
N ILE A 77 -15.28 7.69 8.46
CA ILE A 77 -15.04 8.00 7.04
C ILE A 77 -16.19 8.75 6.35
N LYS A 78 -17.35 8.91 7.00
CA LYS A 78 -18.57 9.50 6.40
C LYS A 78 -18.36 10.87 5.77
N ASP A 79 -17.44 11.66 6.32
CA ASP A 79 -17.14 13.03 5.90
C ASP A 79 -15.83 13.14 5.11
N TYR A 80 -15.14 11.99 4.83
CA TYR A 80 -13.89 12.01 4.08
C TYR A 80 -14.15 12.31 2.61
N ARG A 81 -13.31 13.19 2.05
CA ARG A 81 -13.49 13.69 0.70
C ARG A 81 -13.02 12.70 -0.35
N CYS A 82 -13.95 12.35 -1.24
CA CYS A 82 -13.65 11.69 -2.51
C CYS A 82 -13.67 12.76 -3.59
N VAL A 83 -12.57 13.01 -4.27
CA VAL A 83 -12.42 14.17 -5.14
C VAL A 83 -11.87 13.80 -6.52
N GLU A 84 -12.30 14.53 -7.54
CA GLU A 84 -11.59 14.65 -8.80
C GLU A 84 -10.60 15.83 -8.66
N TYR A 85 -9.37 15.64 -9.12
CA TYR A 85 -8.32 16.65 -9.00
C TYR A 85 -7.30 16.56 -10.15
N ASN A 86 -6.49 17.61 -10.27
CA ASN A 86 -5.29 17.60 -11.10
C ASN A 86 -4.07 17.88 -10.21
N LEU A 87 -2.95 17.23 -10.49
CA LEU A 87 -1.69 17.63 -9.89
C LEU A 87 -1.26 18.99 -10.47
N LYS A 88 -0.77 19.90 -9.63
CA LYS A 88 -0.29 21.22 -10.08
C LYS A 88 0.81 21.11 -11.14
N SER A 89 1.63 20.06 -11.08
CA SER A 89 2.68 19.76 -12.06
C SER A 89 2.15 19.23 -13.40
N VAL A 90 0.91 18.70 -13.43
CA VAL A 90 0.29 18.11 -14.63
C VAL A 90 -1.20 18.54 -14.67
N PRO A 91 -1.47 19.81 -14.98
CA PRO A 91 -2.80 20.42 -14.79
C PRO A 91 -3.89 19.88 -15.73
N ASN A 92 -3.52 19.19 -16.81
CA ASN A 92 -4.47 18.65 -17.78
C ASN A 92 -4.79 17.16 -17.58
N ASP A 93 -4.18 16.51 -16.58
CA ASP A 93 -4.40 15.09 -16.29
C ASP A 93 -5.30 14.93 -15.05
N LYS A 94 -6.57 14.61 -15.30
CA LYS A 94 -7.57 14.40 -14.25
C LYS A 94 -7.37 13.09 -13.53
N LYS A 95 -7.47 13.13 -12.22
CA LYS A 95 -7.36 11.99 -11.31
C LYS A 95 -8.52 11.98 -10.33
N ILE A 96 -8.78 10.81 -9.78
CA ILE A 96 -9.75 10.62 -8.69
C ILE A 96 -8.99 10.05 -7.48
N GLY A 97 -9.32 10.52 -6.30
CA GLY A 97 -8.68 10.03 -5.08
C GLY A 97 -9.22 10.67 -3.81
N PHE A 98 -8.48 10.43 -2.74
CA PHE A 98 -8.78 10.95 -1.42
C PHE A 98 -7.84 12.11 -1.07
N ILE A 99 -8.15 12.79 0.01
CA ILE A 99 -7.29 13.80 0.64
C ILE A 99 -6.60 13.15 1.84
N ALA A 100 -5.27 13.01 1.81
CA ALA A 100 -4.51 12.30 2.84
C ALA A 100 -4.74 12.85 4.25
N GLN A 101 -4.91 14.16 4.39
CA GLN A 101 -5.18 14.82 5.67
C GLN A 101 -6.48 14.36 6.34
N ASP A 102 -7.48 13.94 5.57
CA ASP A 102 -8.75 13.47 6.13
C ASP A 102 -8.55 12.11 6.87
N TRP A 103 -7.57 11.31 6.45
CA TRP A 103 -7.27 9.99 6.98
C TRP A 103 -6.24 9.98 8.11
N GLU A 104 -5.44 11.04 8.25
CA GLU A 104 -4.23 11.07 9.09
C GLU A 104 -4.54 10.76 10.56
N ASN A 105 -5.64 11.26 11.09
CA ASN A 105 -5.96 11.12 12.53
C ASN A 105 -6.51 9.73 12.89
N ASP A 106 -7.38 9.17 12.05
CA ASP A 106 -8.08 7.92 12.36
C ASP A 106 -7.36 6.68 11.82
N PHE A 107 -6.59 6.85 10.74
CA PHE A 107 -5.94 5.77 10.01
C PHE A 107 -4.48 6.13 9.66
N ALA A 108 -3.74 6.62 10.63
CA ALA A 108 -2.33 6.99 10.46
C ALA A 108 -1.45 5.94 9.74
N PRO A 109 -1.63 4.60 9.92
CA PRO A 109 -0.85 3.60 9.19
C PRO A 109 -1.01 3.65 7.67
N ILE A 110 -2.15 4.17 7.15
CA ILE A 110 -2.42 4.34 5.71
C ILE A 110 -1.61 5.51 5.14
N ILE A 111 -1.21 6.44 5.99
CA ILE A 111 -0.50 7.66 5.58
C ILE A 111 1.01 7.45 5.68
N SER A 112 1.72 7.91 4.68
CA SER A 112 3.18 8.07 4.69
C SER A 112 3.52 9.55 4.62
N LYS A 113 4.69 9.92 5.15
CA LYS A 113 5.21 11.28 5.10
C LYS A 113 6.64 11.23 4.59
N ASP A 114 6.96 12.04 3.62
CA ASP A 114 8.34 12.18 3.13
C ASP A 114 9.16 13.16 4.01
N ASP A 115 10.43 13.33 3.66
CA ASP A 115 11.36 14.17 4.41
C ASP A 115 10.97 15.67 4.36
N ASP A 116 10.24 16.11 3.35
CA ASP A 116 9.71 17.48 3.18
C ASP A 116 8.35 17.67 3.86
N GLY A 117 7.79 16.60 4.42
CA GLY A 117 6.50 16.62 5.12
C GLY A 117 5.29 16.44 4.20
N LEU A 118 5.49 16.13 2.92
CA LEU A 118 4.40 15.82 1.99
C LEU A 118 3.76 14.49 2.33
N LEU A 119 2.43 14.47 2.43
CA LEU A 119 1.68 13.27 2.74
C LEU A 119 1.43 12.42 1.49
N GLY A 120 1.75 11.14 1.59
CA GLY A 120 1.38 10.09 0.66
C GLY A 120 0.30 9.18 1.26
N MET A 121 -0.41 8.46 0.40
CA MET A 121 -1.48 7.56 0.82
C MET A 121 -1.30 6.17 0.21
N LYS A 122 -1.36 5.13 1.04
CA LYS A 122 -1.32 3.73 0.64
C LYS A 122 -2.73 3.26 0.28
N TYR A 123 -3.13 3.47 -0.96
CA TYR A 123 -4.50 3.21 -1.42
C TYR A 123 -4.97 1.76 -1.20
N THR A 124 -4.11 0.77 -1.32
CA THR A 124 -4.45 -0.63 -1.07
C THR A 124 -4.85 -0.89 0.38
N GLU A 125 -4.31 -0.14 1.33
CA GLU A 125 -4.64 -0.24 2.75
C GLU A 125 -5.99 0.39 3.10
N THR A 126 -6.61 1.14 2.19
CA THR A 126 -7.99 1.63 2.37
C THR A 126 -9.04 0.55 2.15
N ILE A 127 -8.73 -0.51 1.40
CA ILE A 127 -9.68 -1.58 1.07
C ILE A 127 -10.27 -2.25 2.32
N PRO A 128 -9.48 -2.69 3.31
CA PRO A 128 -10.05 -3.27 4.53
C PRO A 128 -10.89 -2.27 5.35
N VAL A 129 -10.57 -0.99 5.31
CA VAL A 129 -11.38 0.07 5.93
C VAL A 129 -12.74 0.18 5.25
N LEU A 130 -12.77 0.23 3.92
CA LEU A 130 -14.02 0.28 3.15
C LEU A 130 -14.84 -1.00 3.32
N LEU A 131 -14.21 -2.17 3.36
CA LEU A 131 -14.89 -3.43 3.63
C LEU A 131 -15.58 -3.42 5.01
N LYS A 132 -14.87 -2.93 6.03
CA LYS A 132 -15.43 -2.81 7.38
C LYS A 132 -16.60 -1.82 7.43
N ALA A 133 -16.50 -0.67 6.76
CA ALA A 133 -17.62 0.28 6.64
C ALA A 133 -18.86 -0.34 5.99
N ILE A 134 -18.68 -1.15 4.95
CA ILE A 134 -19.78 -1.89 4.30
C ILE A 134 -20.42 -2.89 5.29
N GLN A 135 -19.61 -3.59 6.10
CA GLN A 135 -20.12 -4.53 7.11
C GLN A 135 -20.93 -3.82 8.19
N GLU A 136 -20.48 -2.64 8.66
CA GLU A 136 -21.20 -1.82 9.63
C GLU A 136 -22.51 -1.29 9.04
N LEU A 137 -22.47 -0.74 7.83
CA LEU A 137 -23.68 -0.29 7.13
C LEU A 137 -24.70 -1.41 6.92
N LYS A 138 -24.23 -2.63 6.56
CA LYS A 138 -25.10 -3.81 6.43
C LYS A 138 -25.80 -4.14 7.77
N ALA A 139 -25.06 -4.11 8.88
CA ALA A 139 -25.63 -4.38 10.20
C ALA A 139 -26.69 -3.34 10.60
N GLU A 140 -26.47 -2.05 10.31
CA GLU A 140 -27.46 -0.99 10.54
C GLU A 140 -28.75 -1.20 9.72
N ILE A 141 -28.61 -1.56 8.44
CA ILE A 141 -29.76 -1.86 7.57
C ILE A 141 -30.56 -3.05 8.10
N GLU A 142 -29.89 -4.11 8.56
CA GLU A 142 -30.58 -5.29 9.14
C GLU A 142 -31.33 -4.94 10.42
N LEU A 143 -30.73 -4.08 11.27
CA LEU A 143 -31.39 -3.59 12.48
C LEU A 143 -32.64 -2.74 12.15
N LEU A 144 -32.58 -1.91 11.12
CA LEU A 144 -33.72 -1.09 10.70
C LEU A 144 -34.89 -1.95 10.12
N LYS A 145 -34.56 -3.04 9.41
CA LYS A 145 -35.56 -3.97 8.85
C LYS A 145 -36.25 -4.85 9.90
N SER A 146 -35.63 -5.01 11.05
CA SER A 146 -36.17 -5.83 12.16
C SER A 146 -37.14 -5.05 13.09
N LYS A 147 -37.29 -3.75 12.86
CA LYS A 147 -38.24 -2.87 13.57
C LYS A 147 -39.54 -2.72 12.79
#